data_5bcf1824fbc6e75e3273f73be9894124
#
_entry.id   5bcf1824fbc6e75e3273f73be9894124
#
_cell.length_a   1.000
_cell.length_b   1.000
_cell.length_c   1.000
_cell.angle_alpha   90.00
_cell.angle_beta   90.00
_cell.angle_gamma   90.00
#
_symmetry.space_group_name_H-M   'P 1'
#
loop_
_entity.id
_entity.type
_entity.pdbx_description
1 polymer ?
#
loop_
_entity_poly.entity_id
_entity_poly.type
_entity_poly.pdbx_seq_one_letter_code
_entity_poly.pdbx_strand_id
1 'polypeptide(L)'
;MKVLLAMSGGVDSSAAALVLREQGHDVVGVTMRLWGGESDTGCCSVSDVDDARRVAQQVGVDHLVFNFSEEFNQHVVDPYVKSHVEGTTPNPCIECNRHLKFDKLIERGRALGFDAVATGHHARIVEQDGVKRLARGADALKDQSYVVHMLSGEDLSYVMFPVGHMQKSEVRELATTGGLRTAAKPDSQDV
;
A
#
# COMPACT_ATOMS: atom_id res chain seq x y z
N MET A 1 4.03 13.70 -12.70
CA MET A 1 4.12 13.90 -11.24
C MET A 1 5.16 12.94 -10.69
N LYS A 2 5.83 13.31 -9.61
CA LYS A 2 6.73 12.43 -8.87
C LYS A 2 5.95 11.69 -7.78
N VAL A 3 5.84 10.37 -7.89
CA VAL A 3 4.96 9.55 -7.05
C VAL A 3 5.77 8.56 -6.22
N LEU A 4 5.53 8.55 -4.90
CA LEU A 4 6.08 7.56 -3.97
C LEU A 4 5.08 6.40 -3.84
N LEU A 5 5.40 5.23 -4.39
CA LEU A 5 4.53 4.05 -4.39
C LEU A 5 4.90 3.08 -3.28
N ALA A 6 3.97 2.81 -2.36
CA ALA A 6 4.14 1.72 -1.38
C ALA A 6 4.08 0.36 -2.09
N MET A 7 5.18 -0.40 -1.99
CA MET A 7 5.34 -1.71 -2.59
C MET A 7 5.50 -2.77 -1.50
N SER A 8 4.53 -3.65 -1.38
CA SER A 8 4.52 -4.75 -0.39
C SER A 8 5.07 -6.07 -0.93
N GLY A 9 5.58 -6.10 -2.17
CA GLY A 9 5.96 -7.34 -2.83
C GLY A 9 4.77 -8.21 -3.27
N GLY A 10 3.54 -7.71 -3.18
CA GLY A 10 2.32 -8.35 -3.67
C GLY A 10 1.95 -7.90 -5.10
N VAL A 11 0.99 -8.63 -5.72
CA VAL A 11 0.57 -8.38 -7.11
C VAL A 11 -0.03 -6.98 -7.31
N ASP A 12 -0.83 -6.49 -6.35
CA ASP A 12 -1.55 -5.22 -6.48
C ASP A 12 -0.61 -4.01 -6.52
N SER A 13 0.36 -3.96 -5.61
CA SER A 13 1.37 -2.90 -5.61
C SER A 13 2.30 -2.98 -6.81
N SER A 14 2.55 -4.19 -7.30
CA SER A 14 3.36 -4.42 -8.51
C SER A 14 2.63 -3.93 -9.78
N ALA A 15 1.33 -4.23 -9.91
CA ALA A 15 0.50 -3.73 -11.01
C ALA A 15 0.32 -2.20 -10.92
N ALA A 16 0.19 -1.65 -9.70
CA ALA A 16 0.13 -0.21 -9.50
C ALA A 16 1.38 0.51 -10.05
N ALA A 17 2.56 -0.11 -9.94
CA ALA A 17 3.79 0.43 -10.53
C ALA A 17 3.71 0.51 -12.06
N LEU A 18 3.18 -0.53 -12.72
CA LEU A 18 2.98 -0.52 -14.17
C LEU A 18 1.99 0.58 -14.60
N VAL A 19 0.81 0.65 -13.94
CA VAL A 19 -0.21 1.65 -14.23
C VAL A 19 0.35 3.07 -14.14
N LEU A 20 1.04 3.39 -13.06
CA LEU A 20 1.62 4.72 -12.86
C LEU A 20 2.69 5.06 -13.91
N ARG A 21 3.53 4.08 -14.28
CA ARG A 21 4.53 4.27 -15.33
C ARG A 21 3.90 4.49 -16.70
N GLU A 22 2.87 3.72 -17.04
CA GLU A 22 2.11 3.90 -18.29
C GLU A 22 1.41 5.26 -18.36
N GLN A 23 0.98 5.80 -17.22
CA GLN A 23 0.42 7.15 -17.10
C GLN A 23 1.49 8.26 -17.18
N GLY A 24 2.77 7.91 -17.31
CA GLY A 24 3.87 8.87 -17.46
C GLY A 24 4.31 9.52 -16.14
N HIS A 25 4.04 8.89 -15.00
CA HIS A 25 4.55 9.37 -13.71
C HIS A 25 6.02 8.99 -13.50
N ASP A 26 6.75 9.84 -12.78
CA ASP A 26 8.07 9.54 -12.22
C ASP A 26 7.84 8.79 -10.90
N VAL A 27 8.05 7.47 -10.90
CA VAL A 27 7.69 6.57 -9.80
C VAL A 27 8.93 6.13 -9.04
N VAL A 28 8.90 6.28 -7.73
CA VAL A 28 9.85 5.65 -6.80
C VAL A 28 9.09 4.69 -5.90
N GLY A 29 9.49 3.43 -5.90
CA GLY A 29 8.94 2.41 -5.01
C GLY A 29 9.48 2.56 -3.59
N VAL A 30 8.68 2.25 -2.59
CA VAL A 30 9.13 2.15 -1.21
C VAL A 30 8.51 0.94 -0.52
N THR A 31 9.32 0.15 0.16
CA THR A 31 8.83 -0.89 1.08
C THR A 31 9.00 -0.42 2.52
N MET A 32 7.96 -0.57 3.31
CA MET A 32 7.98 -0.29 4.74
C MET A 32 8.34 -1.58 5.48
N ARG A 33 9.49 -1.60 6.15
CA ARG A 33 9.86 -2.68 7.04
C ARG A 33 9.16 -2.48 8.38
N LEU A 34 8.25 -3.38 8.72
CA LEU A 34 7.42 -3.29 9.92
C LEU A 34 7.92 -4.21 11.04
N TRP A 35 8.47 -5.37 10.70
CA TRP A 35 8.98 -6.34 11.66
C TRP A 35 10.51 -6.28 11.76
N GLY A 36 11.03 -6.41 12.98
CA GLY A 36 12.47 -6.32 13.28
C GLY A 36 13.10 -7.62 13.81
N GLY A 37 12.40 -8.76 13.83
CA GLY A 37 12.85 -10.01 14.41
C GLY A 37 13.31 -11.07 13.41
N GLU A 38 13.85 -12.19 13.92
CA GLU A 38 14.26 -13.36 13.13
C GLU A 38 13.09 -14.17 12.56
N SER A 39 11.88 -14.02 13.11
CA SER A 39 10.65 -14.65 12.60
C SER A 39 10.09 -13.82 11.44
N ASP A 40 10.48 -14.18 10.24
CA ASP A 40 10.10 -13.50 8.99
C ASP A 40 8.71 -13.95 8.50
N THR A 41 7.71 -13.95 9.39
CA THR A 41 6.34 -14.32 9.09
C THR A 41 5.41 -13.13 9.28
N GLY A 42 4.70 -12.76 8.24
CA GLY A 42 3.73 -11.65 8.27
C GLY A 42 3.86 -10.70 7.09
N CYS A 43 3.02 -9.68 7.09
CA CYS A 43 3.02 -8.61 6.10
C CYS A 43 4.33 -7.83 6.14
N CYS A 44 4.98 -7.62 4.98
CA CYS A 44 6.25 -6.89 4.83
C CYS A 44 7.49 -7.63 5.40
N SER A 45 7.57 -8.93 5.19
CA SER A 45 8.72 -9.78 5.48
C SER A 45 9.97 -9.38 4.66
N VAL A 46 11.15 -9.91 5.00
CA VAL A 46 12.38 -9.69 4.23
C VAL A 46 12.23 -10.20 2.80
N SER A 47 11.54 -11.33 2.62
CA SER A 47 11.23 -11.87 1.29
C SER A 47 10.33 -10.93 0.47
N ASP A 48 9.39 -10.24 1.11
CA ASP A 48 8.53 -9.26 0.45
C ASP A 48 9.29 -8.01 0.02
N VAL A 49 10.28 -7.57 0.81
CA VAL A 49 11.19 -6.48 0.45
C VAL A 49 11.99 -6.84 -0.81
N ASP A 50 12.51 -8.08 -0.86
CA ASP A 50 13.26 -8.56 -2.03
C ASP A 50 12.37 -8.71 -3.26
N ASP A 51 11.14 -9.19 -3.11
CA ASP A 51 10.17 -9.24 -4.21
C ASP A 51 9.83 -7.84 -4.72
N ALA A 52 9.57 -6.88 -3.82
CA ALA A 52 9.31 -5.49 -4.20
C ALA A 52 10.50 -4.87 -4.95
N ARG A 53 11.72 -5.09 -4.46
CA ARG A 53 12.95 -4.61 -5.11
C ARG A 53 13.11 -5.17 -6.52
N ARG A 54 12.87 -6.47 -6.70
CA ARG A 54 12.97 -7.13 -8.02
C ARG A 54 11.88 -6.64 -8.97
N VAL A 55 10.66 -6.43 -8.49
CA VAL A 55 9.59 -5.82 -9.30
C VAL A 55 9.97 -4.39 -9.70
N ALA A 56 10.48 -3.59 -8.77
CA ALA A 56 10.94 -2.22 -9.07
C ALA A 56 11.99 -2.22 -10.18
N GLN A 57 12.96 -3.15 -10.13
CA GLN A 57 13.96 -3.35 -11.21
C GLN A 57 13.31 -3.76 -12.54
N GLN A 58 12.33 -4.68 -12.52
CA GLN A 58 11.62 -5.10 -13.73
C GLN A 58 10.83 -3.95 -14.38
N VAL A 59 10.19 -3.12 -13.56
CA VAL A 59 9.41 -1.95 -14.01
C VAL A 59 10.33 -0.77 -14.36
N GLY A 60 11.60 -0.78 -13.94
CA GLY A 60 12.57 0.28 -14.18
C GLY A 60 12.32 1.52 -13.31
N VAL A 61 12.05 1.30 -12.01
CA VAL A 61 11.87 2.37 -11.02
C VAL A 61 12.86 2.20 -9.86
N ASP A 62 13.25 3.30 -9.23
CA ASP A 62 14.06 3.27 -8.03
C ASP A 62 13.25 2.69 -6.85
N HIS A 63 13.95 2.11 -5.87
CA HIS A 63 13.30 1.48 -4.72
C HIS A 63 14.01 1.84 -3.41
N LEU A 64 13.24 2.33 -2.45
CA LEU A 64 13.66 2.67 -1.10
C LEU A 64 13.11 1.68 -0.09
N VAL A 65 13.74 1.61 1.09
CA VAL A 65 13.22 0.88 2.25
C VAL A 65 13.17 1.83 3.44
N PHE A 66 11.98 1.99 4.04
CA PHE A 66 11.81 2.72 5.29
C PHE A 66 11.63 1.74 6.43
N ASN A 67 12.36 1.93 7.50
CA ASN A 67 12.18 1.14 8.72
C ASN A 67 11.19 1.84 9.65
N PHE A 68 10.05 1.21 9.89
CA PHE A 68 8.99 1.65 10.80
C PHE A 68 8.69 0.60 11.88
N SER A 69 9.68 -0.24 12.23
CA SER A 69 9.47 -1.32 13.21
C SER A 69 9.09 -0.81 14.59
N GLU A 70 9.66 0.31 15.01
CA GLU A 70 9.36 0.93 16.30
C GLU A 70 7.95 1.49 16.33
N GLU A 71 7.59 2.27 15.30
CA GLU A 71 6.25 2.84 15.16
C GLU A 71 5.19 1.74 15.01
N PHE A 72 5.51 0.64 14.33
CA PHE A 72 4.62 -0.50 14.18
C PHE A 72 4.32 -1.15 15.53
N ASN A 73 5.34 -1.39 16.35
CA ASN A 73 5.15 -1.91 17.70
C ASN A 73 4.27 -0.97 18.52
N GLN A 74 4.61 0.32 18.55
CA GLN A 74 3.91 1.32 19.37
C GLN A 74 2.44 1.51 18.97
N HIS A 75 2.14 1.58 17.67
CA HIS A 75 0.82 1.96 17.18
C HIS A 75 -0.06 0.78 16.77
N VAL A 76 0.51 -0.39 16.54
CA VAL A 76 -0.25 -1.57 16.07
C VAL A 76 -0.14 -2.74 17.04
N VAL A 77 1.08 -3.19 17.36
CA VAL A 77 1.27 -4.43 18.15
C VAL A 77 0.84 -4.23 19.59
N ASP A 78 1.35 -3.20 20.28
CA ASP A 78 1.04 -2.97 21.69
C ASP A 78 -0.46 -2.72 21.93
N PRO A 79 -1.16 -1.86 21.15
CA PRO A 79 -2.61 -1.70 21.27
C PRO A 79 -3.39 -2.97 20.94
N TYR A 80 -2.94 -3.75 19.97
CA TYR A 80 -3.57 -5.02 19.59
C TYR A 80 -3.52 -6.04 20.75
N VAL A 81 -2.33 -6.25 21.34
CA VAL A 81 -2.15 -7.13 22.48
C VAL A 81 -2.99 -6.67 23.67
N LYS A 82 -2.95 -5.37 24.00
CA LYS A 82 -3.74 -4.79 25.09
C LYS A 82 -5.23 -5.04 24.90
N SER A 83 -5.77 -4.79 23.71
CA SER A 83 -7.19 -4.99 23.41
C SER A 83 -7.61 -6.44 23.58
N HIS A 84 -6.78 -7.40 23.17
CA HIS A 84 -7.06 -8.82 23.37
C HIS A 84 -7.11 -9.21 24.86
N VAL A 85 -6.17 -8.70 25.66
CA VAL A 85 -6.19 -8.88 27.12
C VAL A 85 -7.47 -8.33 27.74
N GLU A 86 -7.99 -7.21 27.20
CA GLU A 86 -9.24 -6.57 27.65
C GLU A 86 -10.51 -7.26 27.07
N GLY A 87 -10.36 -8.33 26.26
CA GLY A 87 -11.47 -9.08 25.68
C GLY A 87 -12.10 -8.46 24.44
N THR A 88 -11.41 -7.53 23.77
CA THR A 88 -11.83 -6.95 22.49
C THR A 88 -10.96 -7.48 21.33
N THR A 89 -11.53 -7.52 20.12
CA THR A 89 -10.82 -7.99 18.93
C THR A 89 -10.73 -6.83 17.92
N PRO A 90 -9.68 -5.99 17.99
CA PRO A 90 -9.48 -4.90 17.04
C PRO A 90 -9.02 -5.43 15.68
N ASN A 91 -9.17 -4.61 14.64
CA ASN A 91 -8.57 -4.88 13.34
C ASN A 91 -7.21 -4.15 13.23
N PRO A 92 -6.07 -4.85 13.35
CA PRO A 92 -4.76 -4.21 13.31
C PRO A 92 -4.43 -3.59 11.95
N CYS A 93 -5.05 -4.05 10.86
CA CYS A 93 -4.85 -3.49 9.53
C CYS A 93 -5.33 -2.04 9.43
N ILE A 94 -6.38 -1.67 10.15
CA ILE A 94 -6.86 -0.28 10.19
C ILE A 94 -5.81 0.63 10.81
N GLU A 95 -5.24 0.25 11.96
CA GLU A 95 -4.23 1.04 12.64
C GLU A 95 -2.90 1.07 11.88
N CYS A 96 -2.51 -0.05 11.26
CA CYS A 96 -1.35 -0.10 10.36
C CYS A 96 -1.53 0.84 9.15
N ASN A 97 -2.70 0.84 8.51
CA ASN A 97 -2.97 1.77 7.42
C ASN A 97 -2.96 3.22 7.90
N ARG A 98 -3.61 3.53 9.04
CA ARG A 98 -3.66 4.88 9.61
C ARG A 98 -2.26 5.41 9.87
N HIS A 99 -1.53 4.78 10.80
CA HIS A 99 -0.31 5.34 11.35
C HIS A 99 0.92 5.16 10.47
N LEU A 100 1.01 4.07 9.72
CA LEU A 100 2.22 3.74 8.98
C LEU A 100 2.07 3.98 7.47
N LYS A 101 1.04 3.37 6.85
CA LYS A 101 0.90 3.47 5.40
C LYS A 101 0.42 4.84 4.92
N PHE A 102 -0.26 5.62 5.78
CA PHE A 102 -0.70 6.95 5.38
C PHE A 102 -0.02 8.04 6.19
N ASP A 103 -0.15 8.12 7.52
CA ASP A 103 0.48 9.21 8.28
C ASP A 103 1.98 9.30 7.98
N LYS A 104 2.73 8.21 8.20
CA LYS A 104 4.20 8.21 8.01
C LYS A 104 4.62 8.26 6.54
N LEU A 105 3.90 7.60 5.64
CA LEU A 105 4.24 7.62 4.23
C LEU A 105 3.97 9.00 3.61
N ILE A 106 2.85 9.64 3.96
CA ILE A 106 2.52 11.00 3.50
C ILE A 106 3.56 12.01 4.05
N GLU A 107 3.86 11.93 5.35
CA GLU A 107 4.89 12.75 5.99
C GLU A 107 6.23 12.65 5.25
N ARG A 108 6.70 11.41 5.01
CA ARG A 108 7.96 11.15 4.30
C ARG A 108 7.89 11.56 2.83
N GLY A 109 6.78 11.30 2.15
CA GLY A 109 6.58 11.70 0.76
C GLY A 109 6.70 13.21 0.60
N ARG A 110 6.02 13.98 1.45
CA ARG A 110 6.10 15.45 1.47
C ARG A 110 7.52 15.94 1.77
N ALA A 111 8.18 15.37 2.78
CA ALA A 111 9.54 15.75 3.17
C ALA A 111 10.58 15.47 2.07
N LEU A 112 10.36 14.46 1.24
CA LEU A 112 11.23 14.08 0.11
C LEU A 112 10.84 14.77 -1.21
N GLY A 113 9.81 15.64 -1.21
CA GLY A 113 9.37 16.41 -2.37
C GLY A 113 8.64 15.60 -3.42
N PHE A 114 7.90 14.55 -3.03
CA PHE A 114 6.97 13.86 -3.91
C PHE A 114 5.67 14.67 -4.06
N ASP A 115 5.04 14.56 -5.21
CA ASP A 115 3.76 15.23 -5.51
C ASP A 115 2.57 14.42 -4.97
N ALA A 116 2.72 13.10 -4.83
CA ALA A 116 1.71 12.19 -4.30
C ALA A 116 2.33 10.92 -3.72
N VAL A 117 1.57 10.22 -2.87
CA VAL A 117 1.84 8.85 -2.49
C VAL A 117 0.81 7.92 -3.12
N ALA A 118 1.21 6.70 -3.47
CA ALA A 118 0.32 5.71 -4.06
C ALA A 118 0.42 4.36 -3.33
N THR A 119 -0.67 3.61 -3.36
CA THR A 119 -0.72 2.25 -2.81
C THR A 119 -1.54 1.33 -3.71
N GLY A 120 -1.32 0.01 -3.59
CA GLY A 120 -2.07 -1.01 -4.31
C GLY A 120 -3.45 -1.32 -3.72
N HIS A 121 -4.07 -0.46 -2.93
CA HIS A 121 -5.39 -0.73 -2.37
C HIS A 121 -6.51 -0.68 -3.42
N HIS A 122 -7.43 -1.64 -3.32
CA HIS A 122 -8.68 -1.66 -4.08
C HIS A 122 -9.70 -0.70 -3.46
N ALA A 123 -9.44 0.60 -3.57
CA ALA A 123 -10.32 1.70 -3.19
C ALA A 123 -10.25 2.77 -4.28
N ARG A 124 -11.22 3.68 -4.34
CA ARG A 124 -11.24 4.76 -5.34
C ARG A 124 -11.34 6.12 -4.66
N ILE A 125 -10.77 7.11 -5.31
CA ILE A 125 -11.01 8.52 -5.00
C ILE A 125 -11.85 9.07 -6.15
N VAL A 126 -13.03 9.57 -5.83
CA VAL A 126 -13.96 10.18 -6.79
C VAL A 126 -14.13 11.65 -6.45
N GLU A 127 -14.36 12.47 -7.47
CA GLU A 127 -14.69 13.87 -7.28
C GLU A 127 -16.18 14.06 -7.49
N GLN A 128 -16.85 14.63 -6.51
CA GLN A 128 -18.26 14.98 -6.55
C GLN A 128 -18.43 16.40 -6.02
N ASP A 129 -19.03 17.27 -6.81
CA ASP A 129 -19.25 18.69 -6.48
C ASP A 129 -17.96 19.43 -6.10
N GLY A 130 -16.84 19.11 -6.77
CA GLY A 130 -15.52 19.69 -6.49
C GLY A 130 -14.85 19.16 -5.21
N VAL A 131 -15.43 18.15 -4.56
CA VAL A 131 -14.89 17.55 -3.35
C VAL A 131 -14.42 16.13 -3.62
N LYS A 132 -13.19 15.82 -3.28
CA LYS A 132 -12.65 14.45 -3.33
C LYS A 132 -13.24 13.61 -2.20
N ARG A 133 -13.71 12.43 -2.55
CA ARG A 133 -14.33 11.47 -1.61
C ARG A 133 -13.74 10.08 -1.83
N LEU A 134 -13.57 9.37 -0.73
CA LEU A 134 -13.28 7.94 -0.79
C LEU A 134 -14.52 7.18 -1.26
N ALA A 135 -14.32 6.25 -2.20
CA ALA A 135 -15.34 5.36 -2.71
C ALA A 135 -14.85 3.91 -2.71
N ARG A 136 -15.80 2.97 -2.74
CA ARG A 136 -15.48 1.55 -2.85
C ARG A 136 -14.69 1.25 -4.11
N GLY A 137 -13.83 0.23 -4.04
CA GLY A 137 -13.14 -0.34 -5.19
C GLY A 137 -14.14 -0.82 -6.27
N ALA A 138 -13.67 -0.94 -7.51
CA ALA A 138 -14.50 -1.47 -8.60
C ALA A 138 -14.81 -2.96 -8.41
N ASP A 139 -13.90 -3.72 -7.82
CA ASP A 139 -14.12 -5.12 -7.43
C ASP A 139 -14.77 -5.16 -6.04
N ALA A 140 -16.06 -5.51 -6.00
CA ALA A 140 -16.83 -5.57 -4.76
C ALA A 140 -16.34 -6.67 -3.80
N LEU A 141 -15.71 -7.73 -4.30
CA LEU A 141 -15.17 -8.82 -3.50
C LEU A 141 -13.78 -8.51 -2.92
N LYS A 142 -13.12 -7.48 -3.47
CA LYS A 142 -11.79 -7.04 -3.07
C LYS A 142 -11.77 -5.61 -2.53
N ASP A 143 -12.94 -5.02 -2.29
CA ASP A 143 -13.04 -3.66 -1.76
C ASP A 143 -12.29 -3.50 -0.44
N GLN A 144 -11.36 -2.55 -0.41
CA GLN A 144 -10.52 -2.21 0.73
C GLN A 144 -10.79 -0.78 1.24
N SER A 145 -11.87 -0.16 0.82
CA SER A 145 -12.22 1.19 1.29
C SER A 145 -12.38 1.26 2.82
N TYR A 146 -12.76 0.15 3.45
CA TYR A 146 -12.95 0.06 4.90
C TYR A 146 -11.64 0.16 5.70
N VAL A 147 -10.49 -0.25 5.15
CA VAL A 147 -9.19 -0.13 5.85
C VAL A 147 -8.48 1.19 5.58
N VAL A 148 -9.04 2.05 4.72
CA VAL A 148 -8.49 3.38 4.38
C VAL A 148 -9.49 4.51 4.66
N HIS A 149 -10.58 4.22 5.40
CA HIS A 149 -11.66 5.16 5.68
C HIS A 149 -11.24 6.38 6.51
N MET A 150 -10.08 6.30 7.19
CA MET A 150 -9.56 7.36 8.03
C MET A 150 -8.93 8.53 7.25
N LEU A 151 -8.73 8.38 5.94
CA LEU A 151 -8.14 9.44 5.12
C LEU A 151 -9.01 10.70 5.11
N SER A 152 -8.41 11.83 5.46
CA SER A 152 -9.06 13.14 5.43
C SER A 152 -9.20 13.66 3.99
N GLY A 153 -9.99 14.71 3.80
CA GLY A 153 -10.11 15.37 2.49
C GLY A 153 -8.77 15.91 1.96
N GLU A 154 -7.89 16.35 2.85
CA GLU A 154 -6.53 16.78 2.49
C GLU A 154 -5.68 15.60 2.01
N ASP A 155 -5.72 14.48 2.74
CA ASP A 155 -4.99 13.27 2.38
C ASP A 155 -5.45 12.71 1.03
N LEU A 156 -6.78 12.71 0.77
CA LEU A 156 -7.36 12.28 -0.50
C LEU A 156 -6.87 13.11 -1.69
N SER A 157 -6.34 14.30 -1.45
CA SER A 157 -5.73 15.14 -2.49
C SER A 157 -4.29 14.74 -2.80
N TYR A 158 -3.64 14.02 -1.90
CA TYR A 158 -2.24 13.63 -1.99
C TYR A 158 -2.06 12.10 -2.20
N VAL A 159 -3.13 11.30 -2.08
CA VAL A 159 -3.10 9.84 -2.21
C VAL A 159 -3.64 9.39 -3.56
N MET A 160 -3.09 8.28 -4.08
CA MET A 160 -3.55 7.62 -5.31
C MET A 160 -3.77 6.13 -5.07
N PHE A 161 -4.82 5.58 -5.67
CA PHE A 161 -5.14 4.15 -5.71
C PHE A 161 -5.20 3.66 -7.17
N PRO A 162 -4.04 3.41 -7.82
CA PRO A 162 -3.97 3.16 -9.26
C PRO A 162 -4.80 1.96 -9.74
N VAL A 163 -4.91 0.92 -8.91
CA VAL A 163 -5.66 -0.32 -9.24
C VAL A 163 -7.11 -0.32 -8.74
N GLY A 164 -7.53 0.74 -8.05
CA GLY A 164 -8.85 0.78 -7.41
C GLY A 164 -10.05 0.73 -8.37
N HIS A 165 -9.84 1.06 -9.64
CA HIS A 165 -10.86 0.99 -10.71
C HIS A 165 -10.84 -0.32 -11.50
N MET A 166 -9.97 -1.26 -11.15
CA MET A 166 -9.78 -2.54 -11.84
C MET A 166 -10.40 -3.68 -11.03
N GLN A 167 -10.85 -4.72 -11.76
CA GLN A 167 -11.17 -6.01 -11.15
C GLN A 167 -9.85 -6.73 -10.80
N LYS A 168 -9.86 -7.60 -9.80
CA LYS A 168 -8.68 -8.36 -9.40
C LYS A 168 -8.10 -9.22 -10.52
N SER A 169 -8.97 -9.76 -11.38
CA SER A 169 -8.56 -10.49 -12.59
C SER A 169 -7.76 -9.62 -13.55
N GLU A 170 -8.18 -8.39 -13.78
CA GLU A 170 -7.49 -7.42 -14.65
C GLU A 170 -6.12 -7.05 -14.08
N VAL A 171 -6.03 -6.86 -12.75
CA VAL A 171 -4.76 -6.60 -12.06
C VAL A 171 -3.77 -7.75 -12.26
N ARG A 172 -4.24 -9.01 -12.14
CA ARG A 172 -3.41 -10.20 -12.38
C ARG A 172 -3.02 -10.35 -13.85
N GLU A 173 -3.93 -10.06 -14.77
CA GLU A 173 -3.65 -10.07 -16.21
C GLU A 173 -2.60 -9.03 -16.57
N LEU A 174 -2.72 -7.80 -16.07
CA LEU A 174 -1.74 -6.74 -16.25
C LEU A 174 -0.36 -7.16 -15.71
N ALA A 175 -0.31 -7.71 -14.51
CA ALA A 175 0.94 -8.20 -13.93
C ALA A 175 1.57 -9.35 -14.74
N THR A 176 0.73 -10.24 -15.30
CA THR A 176 1.17 -11.35 -16.15
C THR A 176 1.73 -10.85 -17.49
N THR A 177 0.98 -9.96 -18.15
CA THR A 177 1.39 -9.35 -19.44
C THR A 177 2.65 -8.51 -19.26
N GLY A 178 2.78 -7.81 -18.15
CA GLY A 178 4.01 -7.08 -17.77
C GLY A 178 5.18 -7.98 -17.35
N GLY A 179 5.01 -9.31 -17.36
CA GLY A 179 6.05 -10.28 -17.00
C GLY A 179 6.46 -10.22 -15.53
N LEU A 180 5.61 -9.68 -14.65
CA LEU A 180 5.96 -9.52 -13.24
C LEU A 180 5.95 -10.88 -12.52
N ARG A 181 7.02 -11.16 -11.80
CA ARG A 181 7.15 -12.40 -11.00
C ARG A 181 6.07 -12.57 -9.93
N THR A 182 5.44 -11.49 -9.49
CA THR A 182 4.37 -11.46 -8.49
C THR A 182 2.99 -11.78 -9.04
N ALA A 183 2.81 -11.95 -10.36
CA ALA A 183 1.52 -12.18 -11.00
C ALA A 183 0.77 -13.38 -10.43
N ALA A 184 1.47 -14.49 -10.12
CA ALA A 184 0.91 -15.70 -9.54
C ALA A 184 0.95 -15.74 -8.00
N LYS A 185 1.51 -14.69 -7.35
CA LYS A 185 1.61 -14.66 -5.88
C LYS A 185 0.22 -14.62 -5.26
N PRO A 186 -0.05 -15.40 -4.18
CA PRO A 186 -1.29 -15.28 -3.42
C PRO A 186 -1.51 -13.84 -2.93
N ASP A 187 -2.77 -13.51 -2.65
CA ASP A 187 -3.08 -12.22 -2.02
C ASP A 187 -2.41 -12.14 -0.65
N SER A 188 -1.97 -10.95 -0.27
CA SER A 188 -1.42 -10.73 1.06
C SER A 188 -2.47 -11.11 2.11
N GLN A 189 -2.03 -11.85 3.11
CA GLN A 189 -2.88 -12.15 4.26
C GLN A 189 -2.86 -10.95 5.22
N ASP A 190 -3.89 -10.85 6.03
CA ASP A 190 -3.95 -9.85 7.08
C ASP A 190 -2.87 -10.13 8.16
N VAL A 191 -2.57 -9.11 8.94
CA VAL A 191 -1.57 -9.16 10.04
C VAL A 191 -2.04 -10.07 11.16
#